data_819eada9fefa9d33d521cb2adff35ce0
#
_entry.id   819eada9fefa9d33d521cb2adff35ce0
#
_cell.length_a   1.000
_cell.length_b   1.000
_cell.length_c   1.000
_cell.angle_alpha   90.00
_cell.angle_beta   90.00
_cell.angle_gamma   90.00
#
_symmetry.space_group_name_H-M   'P 1'
#
loop_
_entity.id
_entity.type
_entity.pdbx_description
1 polymer ?
#
loop_
_entity_poly.entity_id
_entity_poly.type
_entity_poly.pdbx_seq_one_letter_code
_entity_poly.pdbx_strand_id
1 'polypeptide(L)'
;MIHERPGVYSSYDASSVVSARAAAKTIGAAARAAREETGKVRLITSYEEGKGVFGEDADGRHGMSTLLKVLFLNGAGAVKAVSVGGEGGAADYADAFAALNEEEDVGIVVCDSASAEVHQILKENVERASGARRERIAVVGGAGESVSEMTEHAKALNSERMVLVGPDAAAEDGTGLEAVFAAAAVASVIAQSSDVSVPINGAALAGIGGVSRRLSDNEIDQLVRGGVTPVECVGGVCSPVRGITTKTTSGGTADTTWRELTTILIADEVIPTIRSALRTRFARSKNTAQSRGAIRSQVVLELEEMKNREIVD
;
A
#
# COMPACT_ATOMS: atom_id res chain seq x y z
N MET A 1 27.88 -31.67 -20.16
CA MET A 1 28.21 -32.46 -21.38
C MET A 1 29.42 -31.82 -22.01
N ILE A 2 30.47 -32.61 -22.30
CA ILE A 2 31.66 -32.13 -23.04
C ILE A 2 31.32 -32.35 -24.50
N HIS A 3 31.32 -31.29 -25.31
CA HIS A 3 31.06 -31.35 -26.73
C HIS A 3 32.43 -31.43 -27.47
N GLU A 4 32.67 -32.49 -28.19
CA GLU A 4 33.93 -32.69 -28.94
C GLU A 4 33.95 -31.98 -30.32
N ARG A 5 32.82 -31.48 -30.77
CA ARG A 5 32.69 -30.77 -32.04
C ARG A 5 32.97 -29.28 -31.85
N PRO A 6 33.87 -28.64 -32.60
CA PRO A 6 34.04 -27.20 -32.56
C PRO A 6 32.75 -26.47 -32.96
N GLY A 7 32.26 -25.62 -32.08
CA GLY A 7 31.03 -24.87 -32.31
C GLY A 7 30.78 -23.87 -31.18
N VAL A 8 29.91 -22.90 -31.42
CA VAL A 8 29.39 -21.98 -30.36
C VAL A 8 28.19 -22.64 -29.75
N TYR A 9 28.28 -22.99 -28.46
CA TYR A 9 27.20 -23.59 -27.70
C TYR A 9 26.66 -22.51 -26.77
N SER A 10 25.39 -22.14 -26.94
CA SER A 10 24.64 -21.29 -26.00
C SER A 10 23.72 -22.17 -25.18
N SER A 11 23.86 -22.13 -23.87
CA SER A 11 22.88 -22.68 -22.95
C SER A 11 22.02 -21.52 -22.40
N TYR A 12 20.71 -21.66 -22.48
CA TYR A 12 19.77 -20.75 -21.82
C TYR A 12 19.47 -21.30 -20.45
N ASP A 13 19.91 -20.59 -19.41
CA ASP A 13 19.57 -20.90 -18.04
C ASP A 13 18.36 -20.02 -17.65
N ALA A 14 17.16 -20.63 -17.63
CA ALA A 14 15.94 -19.94 -17.27
C ALA A 14 15.86 -19.58 -15.77
N SER A 15 16.77 -20.11 -14.94
CA SER A 15 16.83 -19.79 -13.51
C SER A 15 17.33 -18.37 -13.22
N SER A 16 17.99 -17.74 -14.20
CA SER A 16 18.48 -16.36 -14.10
C SER A 16 17.53 -15.31 -14.68
N VAL A 17 16.42 -15.73 -15.30
CA VAL A 17 15.34 -14.85 -15.75
C VAL A 17 14.31 -14.68 -14.61
N VAL A 18 14.79 -14.39 -13.42
CA VAL A 18 14.04 -13.47 -12.56
C VAL A 18 14.32 -12.10 -13.16
N SER A 19 13.49 -11.68 -14.12
CA SER A 19 13.44 -10.27 -14.49
C SER A 19 13.37 -9.53 -13.16
N ALA A 20 14.23 -8.55 -12.97
CA ALA A 20 14.04 -7.53 -11.95
C ALA A 20 12.77 -6.75 -12.35
N ARG A 21 11.61 -7.36 -12.14
CA ARG A 21 10.38 -6.65 -11.93
C ARG A 21 10.70 -5.78 -10.73
N ALA A 22 10.52 -4.47 -10.84
CA ALA A 22 10.54 -3.60 -9.68
C ALA A 22 9.79 -4.35 -8.58
N ALA A 23 10.47 -4.65 -7.47
CA ALA A 23 9.93 -5.57 -6.49
C ALA A 23 8.58 -5.01 -6.06
N ALA A 24 7.50 -5.74 -6.34
CA ALA A 24 6.17 -5.34 -5.92
C ALA A 24 6.25 -5.06 -4.42
N LYS A 25 5.74 -3.90 -3.97
CA LYS A 25 5.81 -3.54 -2.55
C LYS A 25 5.10 -4.62 -1.74
N THR A 26 5.74 -5.15 -0.72
CA THR A 26 5.12 -6.13 0.18
C THR A 26 4.03 -5.44 0.98
N ILE A 27 2.85 -6.06 1.04
CA ILE A 27 1.72 -5.58 1.84
C ILE A 27 1.79 -6.20 3.23
N GLY A 28 1.66 -5.37 4.28
CA GLY A 28 1.42 -5.80 5.65
C GLY A 28 -0.08 -5.82 5.93
N ALA A 29 -0.60 -6.94 6.40
CA ALA A 29 -2.01 -7.10 6.74
C ALA A 29 -2.18 -7.42 8.23
N ALA A 30 -2.94 -6.61 8.95
CA ALA A 30 -3.33 -6.86 10.34
C ALA A 30 -4.85 -7.06 10.40
N ALA A 31 -5.29 -8.24 10.77
CA ALA A 31 -6.72 -8.57 10.80
C ALA A 31 -7.03 -9.65 11.84
N ARG A 32 -8.28 -9.71 12.26
CA ARG A 32 -8.78 -10.79 13.10
C ARG A 32 -8.83 -12.08 12.28
N ALA A 33 -8.41 -13.19 12.88
CA ALA A 33 -8.33 -14.48 12.23
C ALA A 33 -9.09 -15.55 13.01
N ALA A 34 -9.66 -16.53 12.32
CA ALA A 34 -10.32 -17.66 12.95
C ALA A 34 -9.35 -18.56 13.74
N ARG A 35 -8.07 -18.55 13.35
CA ARG A 35 -6.96 -19.12 14.12
C ARG A 35 -6.01 -18.01 14.47
N GLU A 36 -5.86 -17.73 15.74
CA GLU A 36 -4.97 -16.69 16.23
C GLU A 36 -3.54 -17.20 16.35
N GLU A 37 -2.61 -16.51 15.71
CA GLU A 37 -1.16 -16.58 15.95
C GLU A 37 -0.66 -15.20 16.36
N THR A 38 -1.13 -14.72 17.49
CA THR A 38 -0.88 -13.34 17.96
C THR A 38 0.61 -13.00 17.98
N GLY A 39 0.94 -11.83 17.43
CA GLY A 39 2.30 -11.29 17.42
C GLY A 39 3.29 -11.96 16.47
N LYS A 40 2.86 -12.95 15.66
CA LYS A 40 3.71 -13.59 14.66
C LYS A 40 3.35 -13.11 13.28
N VAL A 41 4.28 -12.46 12.61
CA VAL A 41 4.16 -12.14 11.19
C VAL A 41 4.40 -13.39 10.35
N ARG A 42 3.49 -13.68 9.41
CA ARG A 42 3.59 -14.78 8.45
C ARG A 42 3.68 -14.22 7.04
N LEU A 43 4.66 -14.70 6.29
CA LEU A 43 4.71 -14.44 4.86
C LEU A 43 3.74 -15.38 4.15
N ILE A 44 2.78 -14.81 3.45
CA ILE A 44 1.73 -15.50 2.70
C ILE A 44 1.90 -15.17 1.22
N THR A 45 1.96 -16.20 0.39
CA THR A 45 2.18 -16.06 -1.07
C THR A 45 0.95 -16.44 -1.90
N SER A 46 -0.09 -16.97 -1.25
CA SER A 46 -1.36 -17.30 -1.89
C SER A 46 -2.52 -17.28 -0.90
N TYR A 47 -3.72 -17.13 -1.41
CA TYR A 47 -4.95 -17.17 -0.61
C TYR A 47 -5.11 -18.51 0.14
N GLU A 48 -4.85 -19.64 -0.56
CA GLU A 48 -4.99 -20.97 0.04
C GLU A 48 -4.00 -21.21 1.19
N GLU A 49 -2.78 -20.69 1.06
CA GLU A 49 -1.80 -20.71 2.15
C GLU A 49 -2.31 -19.91 3.36
N GLY A 50 -2.80 -18.69 3.12
CA GLY A 50 -3.35 -17.82 4.17
C GLY A 50 -4.52 -18.46 4.89
N LYS A 51 -5.45 -19.06 4.15
CA LYS A 51 -6.57 -19.83 4.69
C LYS A 51 -6.09 -21.04 5.52
N GLY A 52 -5.03 -21.72 5.09
CA GLY A 52 -4.41 -22.81 5.84
C GLY A 52 -3.82 -22.37 7.19
N VAL A 53 -3.21 -21.18 7.23
CA VAL A 53 -2.58 -20.61 8.43
C VAL A 53 -3.62 -20.01 9.38
N PHE A 54 -4.45 -19.09 8.89
CA PHE A 54 -5.34 -18.26 9.71
C PHE A 54 -6.76 -18.80 9.84
N GLY A 55 -7.09 -19.87 9.11
CA GLY A 55 -8.44 -20.41 9.03
C GLY A 55 -9.31 -19.65 8.05
N GLU A 56 -10.55 -20.10 7.90
CA GLU A 56 -11.58 -19.46 7.10
C GLU A 56 -12.48 -18.67 8.03
N ASP A 57 -12.85 -17.45 7.65
CA ASP A 57 -13.77 -16.65 8.44
C ASP A 57 -15.13 -17.36 8.48
N ALA A 58 -15.52 -17.85 9.66
CA ALA A 58 -16.83 -18.41 9.89
C ALA A 58 -17.85 -17.26 9.95
N ASP A 59 -19.07 -17.47 9.55
CA ASP A 59 -20.19 -16.52 9.70
C ASP A 59 -20.12 -15.24 8.82
N GLY A 60 -19.32 -15.21 7.78
CA GLY A 60 -19.20 -14.02 6.90
C GLY A 60 -18.70 -12.77 7.63
N ARG A 61 -18.07 -12.91 8.81
CA ARG A 61 -17.42 -11.81 9.50
C ARG A 61 -16.17 -11.40 8.73
N HIS A 62 -15.99 -10.12 8.64
CA HIS A 62 -14.81 -9.52 8.03
C HIS A 62 -13.60 -9.89 8.87
N GLY A 63 -12.59 -10.46 8.24
CA GLY A 63 -11.42 -10.95 8.92
C GLY A 63 -10.28 -11.23 7.95
N MET A 64 -9.26 -11.89 8.44
CA MET A 64 -8.02 -12.15 7.72
C MET A 64 -8.22 -12.88 6.40
N SER A 65 -9.07 -13.91 6.39
CA SER A 65 -9.32 -14.72 5.19
C SER A 65 -9.92 -13.89 4.06
N THR A 66 -10.93 -13.07 4.38
CA THR A 66 -11.57 -12.19 3.41
C THR A 66 -10.61 -11.11 2.91
N LEU A 67 -9.83 -10.50 3.82
CA LEU A 67 -8.82 -9.50 3.47
C LEU A 67 -7.78 -10.10 2.52
N LEU A 68 -7.21 -11.26 2.83
CA LEU A 68 -6.23 -11.95 1.98
C LEU A 68 -6.82 -12.32 0.62
N LYS A 69 -8.08 -12.78 0.57
CA LYS A 69 -8.76 -13.08 -0.69
C LYS A 69 -8.78 -11.87 -1.61
N VAL A 70 -9.21 -10.71 -1.11
CA VAL A 70 -9.27 -9.47 -1.89
C VAL A 70 -7.87 -9.02 -2.32
N LEU A 71 -6.88 -9.09 -1.43
CA LEU A 71 -5.49 -8.74 -1.74
C LEU A 71 -4.94 -9.59 -2.91
N PHE A 72 -5.08 -10.90 -2.86
CA PHE A 72 -4.56 -11.78 -3.91
C PHE A 72 -5.37 -11.71 -5.21
N LEU A 73 -6.70 -11.52 -5.15
CA LEU A 73 -7.51 -11.28 -6.34
C LEU A 73 -7.05 -10.04 -7.11
N ASN A 74 -6.55 -9.03 -6.41
CA ASN A 74 -6.03 -7.80 -6.98
C ASN A 74 -4.51 -7.83 -7.24
N GLY A 75 -3.90 -9.02 -7.25
CA GLY A 75 -2.53 -9.23 -7.71
C GLY A 75 -1.44 -8.96 -6.68
N ALA A 76 -1.74 -8.97 -5.38
CA ALA A 76 -0.70 -8.95 -4.37
C ALA A 76 0.27 -10.12 -4.58
N GLY A 77 1.58 -9.83 -4.69
CA GLY A 77 2.59 -10.86 -4.91
C GLY A 77 2.96 -11.60 -3.63
N ALA A 78 3.00 -10.89 -2.51
CA ALA A 78 3.25 -11.42 -1.18
C ALA A 78 2.61 -10.51 -0.12
N VAL A 79 2.10 -11.12 0.94
CA VAL A 79 1.49 -10.43 2.07
C VAL A 79 2.14 -10.90 3.36
N LYS A 80 2.63 -9.97 4.18
CA LYS A 80 3.04 -10.23 5.55
C LYS A 80 1.86 -10.02 6.48
N ALA A 81 1.25 -11.11 6.89
CA ALA A 81 0.02 -11.10 7.67
C ALA A 81 0.29 -11.39 9.14
N VAL A 82 -0.40 -10.66 10.00
CA VAL A 82 -0.38 -10.87 11.46
C VAL A 82 -1.81 -10.89 11.98
N SER A 83 -2.15 -11.90 12.77
CA SER A 83 -3.48 -11.95 13.40
C SER A 83 -3.55 -10.98 14.57
N VAL A 84 -4.63 -10.22 14.62
CA VAL A 84 -4.99 -9.37 15.75
C VAL A 84 -5.59 -10.26 16.83
N GLY A 85 -5.04 -10.21 18.02
CA GLY A 85 -5.48 -11.02 19.16
C GLY A 85 -6.66 -10.43 19.90
N GLY A 86 -7.09 -11.17 20.93
CA GLY A 86 -8.13 -10.73 21.83
C GLY A 86 -9.49 -10.51 21.16
N GLU A 87 -10.17 -9.45 21.56
CA GLU A 87 -11.47 -9.07 20.99
C GLU A 87 -11.34 -8.09 19.81
N GLY A 88 -10.12 -7.80 19.35
CA GLY A 88 -9.85 -6.85 18.26
C GLY A 88 -10.02 -5.39 18.70
N GLY A 89 -9.61 -5.09 19.90
CA GLY A 89 -9.59 -3.71 20.41
C GLY A 89 -8.41 -2.91 19.86
N ALA A 90 -8.42 -1.60 20.10
CA ALA A 90 -7.38 -0.68 19.63
C ALA A 90 -5.96 -1.10 20.08
N ALA A 91 -5.82 -1.62 21.30
CA ALA A 91 -4.55 -2.13 21.82
C ALA A 91 -4.06 -3.38 21.07
N ASP A 92 -4.96 -4.30 20.72
CA ASP A 92 -4.63 -5.51 19.97
C ASP A 92 -4.12 -5.18 18.56
N TYR A 93 -4.74 -4.17 17.91
CA TYR A 93 -4.24 -3.65 16.62
C TYR A 93 -2.89 -2.94 16.76
N ALA A 94 -2.67 -2.19 17.85
CA ALA A 94 -1.39 -1.55 18.12
C ALA A 94 -0.25 -2.58 18.18
N ASP A 95 -0.46 -3.70 18.85
CA ASP A 95 0.51 -4.81 18.96
C ASP A 95 0.76 -5.45 17.58
N ALA A 96 -0.30 -5.68 16.79
CA ALA A 96 -0.18 -6.20 15.43
C ALA A 96 0.60 -5.26 14.51
N PHE A 97 0.32 -3.95 14.56
CA PHE A 97 1.07 -2.96 13.80
C PHE A 97 2.53 -2.84 14.27
N ALA A 98 2.80 -3.00 15.56
CA ALA A 98 4.16 -3.04 16.09
C ALA A 98 4.94 -4.24 15.55
N ALA A 99 4.32 -5.43 15.47
CA ALA A 99 4.92 -6.61 14.86
C ALA A 99 5.26 -6.38 13.37
N LEU A 100 4.35 -5.75 12.58
CA LEU A 100 4.61 -5.39 11.19
C LEU A 100 5.72 -4.35 11.04
N ASN A 101 5.99 -3.54 12.06
CA ASN A 101 7.08 -2.57 12.01
C ASN A 101 8.48 -3.20 12.05
N GLU A 102 8.62 -4.41 12.55
CA GLU A 102 9.89 -5.11 12.52
C GLU A 102 10.28 -5.59 11.12
N GLU A 103 9.30 -5.61 10.19
CA GLU A 103 9.49 -6.03 8.81
C GLU A 103 9.95 -4.85 7.94
N GLU A 104 11.16 -4.96 7.36
CA GLU A 104 11.78 -3.85 6.61
C GLU A 104 11.19 -3.63 5.23
N ASP A 105 10.68 -4.68 4.59
CA ASP A 105 10.18 -4.69 3.21
C ASP A 105 8.68 -4.37 3.07
N VAL A 106 7.96 -4.18 4.17
CA VAL A 106 6.56 -3.76 4.14
C VAL A 106 6.44 -2.30 3.71
N GLY A 107 5.87 -2.06 2.55
CA GLY A 107 5.67 -0.72 2.00
C GLY A 107 4.24 -0.19 2.12
N ILE A 108 3.26 -1.08 2.28
CA ILE A 108 1.84 -0.72 2.40
C ILE A 108 1.24 -1.51 3.57
N VAL A 109 0.45 -0.88 4.42
CA VAL A 109 -0.23 -1.55 5.53
C VAL A 109 -1.74 -1.42 5.36
N VAL A 110 -2.45 -2.52 5.58
CA VAL A 110 -3.92 -2.60 5.60
C VAL A 110 -4.40 -3.29 6.87
N CYS A 111 -5.64 -3.02 7.26
CA CYS A 111 -6.30 -3.72 8.37
C CYS A 111 -7.77 -3.98 8.05
N ASP A 112 -8.41 -4.87 8.80
CA ASP A 112 -9.84 -5.19 8.70
C ASP A 112 -10.71 -4.31 9.61
N SER A 113 -10.13 -3.33 10.29
CA SER A 113 -10.88 -2.42 11.17
C SER A 113 -11.31 -1.16 10.45
N ALA A 114 -12.58 -0.79 10.62
CA ALA A 114 -13.12 0.50 10.18
C ALA A 114 -13.09 1.58 11.29
N SER A 115 -12.52 1.27 12.45
CA SER A 115 -12.49 2.19 13.60
C SER A 115 -11.52 3.34 13.39
N ALA A 116 -12.01 4.57 13.55
CA ALA A 116 -11.18 5.78 13.49
C ALA A 116 -10.05 5.79 14.54
N GLU A 117 -10.26 5.18 15.71
CA GLU A 117 -9.22 5.02 16.74
C GLU A 117 -8.08 4.11 16.26
N VAL A 118 -8.41 2.96 15.65
CA VAL A 118 -7.44 2.05 15.05
C VAL A 118 -6.67 2.73 13.91
N HIS A 119 -7.36 3.52 13.08
CA HIS A 119 -6.73 4.27 12.01
C HIS A 119 -5.77 5.35 12.52
N GLN A 120 -6.04 5.99 13.65
CA GLN A 120 -5.10 6.92 14.28
C GLN A 120 -3.84 6.21 14.78
N ILE A 121 -3.98 5.04 15.41
CA ILE A 121 -2.84 4.21 15.85
C ILE A 121 -2.01 3.77 14.62
N LEU A 122 -2.67 3.35 13.55
CA LEU A 122 -2.00 2.96 12.31
C LEU A 122 -1.25 4.13 11.68
N LYS A 123 -1.86 5.32 11.65
CA LYS A 123 -1.20 6.55 11.19
C LYS A 123 0.10 6.82 11.96
N GLU A 124 0.04 6.86 13.30
CA GLU A 124 1.22 7.08 14.13
C GLU A 124 2.30 6.01 13.88
N ASN A 125 1.86 4.78 13.62
CA ASN A 125 2.74 3.67 13.32
C ASN A 125 3.49 3.87 11.98
N VAL A 126 2.78 4.17 10.89
CA VAL A 126 3.41 4.36 9.57
C VAL A 126 4.26 5.64 9.50
N GLU A 127 3.86 6.71 10.18
CA GLU A 127 4.64 7.95 10.30
C GLU A 127 5.95 7.72 11.06
N ARG A 128 5.90 6.99 12.18
CA ARG A 128 7.07 6.61 12.96
C ARG A 128 8.03 5.72 12.16
N ALA A 129 7.51 4.71 11.46
CA ALA A 129 8.30 3.83 10.61
C ALA A 129 8.99 4.61 9.49
N SER A 130 8.26 5.50 8.81
CA SER A 130 8.79 6.34 7.74
C SER A 130 9.84 7.33 8.26
N GLY A 131 9.64 7.92 9.42
CA GLY A 131 10.65 8.73 10.11
C GLY A 131 11.92 7.94 10.47
N ALA A 132 11.81 6.64 10.67
CA ALA A 132 12.92 5.71 10.90
C ALA A 132 13.51 5.13 9.59
N ARG A 133 13.19 5.71 8.43
CA ARG A 133 13.67 5.31 7.09
C ARG A 133 13.14 3.96 6.60
N ARG A 134 11.97 3.59 7.06
CA ARG A 134 11.17 2.46 6.58
C ARG A 134 9.87 3.03 6.00
N GLU A 135 10.03 3.66 4.84
CA GLU A 135 8.96 4.40 4.16
C GLU A 135 7.80 3.48 3.84
N ARG A 136 6.61 3.83 4.34
CA ARG A 136 5.37 3.08 4.12
C ARG A 136 4.15 3.96 4.19
N ILE A 137 3.07 3.52 3.56
CA ILE A 137 1.75 4.12 3.62
C ILE A 137 0.75 3.12 4.22
N ALA A 138 -0.38 3.62 4.67
CA ALA A 138 -1.52 2.78 5.03
C ALA A 138 -2.73 3.11 4.15
N VAL A 139 -3.48 2.07 3.78
CA VAL A 139 -4.73 2.20 3.03
C VAL A 139 -5.84 1.63 3.89
N VAL A 140 -6.82 2.45 4.22
CA VAL A 140 -7.90 2.15 5.17
C VAL A 140 -9.26 2.54 4.60
N GLY A 141 -10.32 1.98 5.16
CA GLY A 141 -11.69 2.32 4.82
C GLY A 141 -12.57 2.37 6.07
N GLY A 142 -13.57 3.20 6.06
CA GLY A 142 -14.60 3.26 7.11
C GLY A 142 -15.67 2.18 6.97
N ALA A 143 -16.78 2.33 7.66
CA ALA A 143 -17.97 1.50 7.53
C ALA A 143 -19.23 2.34 7.68
N GLY A 144 -20.12 2.28 6.70
CA GLY A 144 -21.42 2.96 6.72
C GLY A 144 -21.35 4.49 6.72
N GLU A 145 -20.20 5.08 6.36
CA GLU A 145 -19.99 6.52 6.44
C GLU A 145 -20.68 7.29 5.31
N SER A 146 -21.32 8.40 5.66
CA SER A 146 -21.77 9.40 4.70
C SER A 146 -20.59 10.20 4.14
N VAL A 147 -20.80 10.98 3.06
CA VAL A 147 -19.76 11.85 2.47
C VAL A 147 -19.16 12.81 3.51
N SER A 148 -19.98 13.36 4.39
CA SER A 148 -19.51 14.26 5.44
C SER A 148 -18.67 13.54 6.47
N GLU A 149 -19.10 12.36 6.91
CA GLU A 149 -18.36 11.55 7.90
C GLU A 149 -17.02 11.07 7.34
N MET A 150 -16.97 10.59 6.10
CA MET A 150 -15.70 10.25 5.41
C MET A 150 -14.75 11.45 5.35
N THR A 151 -15.27 12.64 5.05
CA THR A 151 -14.45 13.87 4.98
C THR A 151 -13.91 14.27 6.36
N GLU A 152 -14.73 14.17 7.40
CA GLU A 152 -14.30 14.43 8.79
C GLU A 152 -13.28 13.37 9.27
N HIS A 153 -13.47 12.10 8.89
CA HIS A 153 -12.53 11.03 9.16
C HIS A 153 -11.17 11.31 8.52
N ALA A 154 -11.14 11.61 7.21
CA ALA A 154 -9.92 11.99 6.51
C ALA A 154 -9.22 13.21 7.12
N LYS A 155 -10.01 14.22 7.52
CA LYS A 155 -9.52 15.43 8.19
C LYS A 155 -8.91 15.14 9.56
N ALA A 156 -9.47 14.19 10.30
CA ALA A 156 -8.90 13.76 11.59
C ALA A 156 -7.56 13.06 11.40
N LEU A 157 -7.41 12.26 10.33
CA LEU A 157 -6.15 11.62 9.97
C LEU A 157 -5.10 12.63 9.46
N ASN A 158 -5.44 13.46 8.51
CA ASN A 158 -4.62 14.53 7.93
C ASN A 158 -3.14 14.17 7.73
N SER A 159 -2.85 13.05 7.07
CA SER A 159 -1.50 12.53 6.86
C SER A 159 -1.27 12.17 5.38
N GLU A 160 -0.10 12.49 4.87
CA GLU A 160 0.34 12.08 3.53
C GLU A 160 0.62 10.56 3.46
N ARG A 161 0.69 9.90 4.62
CA ARG A 161 0.93 8.45 4.74
C ARG A 161 -0.36 7.64 4.84
N MET A 162 -1.52 8.29 4.88
CA MET A 162 -2.82 7.65 5.02
C MET A 162 -3.67 7.86 3.78
N VAL A 163 -4.23 6.79 3.25
CA VAL A 163 -5.21 6.78 2.16
C VAL A 163 -6.52 6.25 2.71
N LEU A 164 -7.56 7.08 2.76
CA LEU A 164 -8.90 6.67 3.15
C LEU A 164 -9.73 6.41 1.90
N VAL A 165 -10.25 5.20 1.78
CA VAL A 165 -11.05 4.74 0.64
C VAL A 165 -12.54 4.71 1.03
N GLY A 166 -13.40 5.11 0.15
CA GLY A 166 -14.85 5.06 0.32
C GLY A 166 -15.61 5.24 -0.98
N PRO A 167 -16.91 5.01 -0.99
CA PRO A 167 -17.77 4.47 0.07
C PRO A 167 -17.62 2.96 0.26
N ASP A 168 -18.49 2.37 1.12
CA ASP A 168 -18.61 0.92 1.23
C ASP A 168 -18.89 0.27 -0.11
N ALA A 169 -18.41 -0.94 -0.26
CA ALA A 169 -18.50 -1.73 -1.47
C ALA A 169 -19.58 -2.83 -1.35
N ALA A 170 -19.76 -3.56 -2.41
CA ALA A 170 -20.46 -4.84 -2.44
C ALA A 170 -19.59 -5.86 -3.18
N ALA A 171 -19.62 -7.11 -2.71
CA ALA A 171 -18.99 -8.22 -3.42
C ALA A 171 -19.73 -8.52 -4.74
N GLU A 172 -19.14 -9.37 -5.58
CA GLU A 172 -19.75 -9.78 -6.85
C GLU A 172 -21.09 -10.51 -6.67
N ASP A 173 -21.31 -11.18 -5.53
CA ASP A 173 -22.58 -11.83 -5.17
C ASP A 173 -23.63 -10.86 -4.59
N GLY A 174 -23.31 -9.58 -4.47
CA GLY A 174 -24.15 -8.54 -3.90
C GLY A 174 -24.10 -8.43 -2.38
N THR A 175 -23.28 -9.23 -1.70
CA THR A 175 -23.07 -9.10 -0.25
C THR A 175 -22.39 -7.76 0.05
N GLY A 176 -22.93 -6.99 1.00
CA GLY A 176 -22.33 -5.72 1.44
C GLY A 176 -20.93 -5.94 2.03
N LEU A 177 -20.00 -5.12 1.60
CA LEU A 177 -18.63 -5.08 2.10
C LEU A 177 -18.34 -3.69 2.67
N GLU A 178 -17.72 -3.65 3.84
CA GLU A 178 -17.19 -2.38 4.36
C GLU A 178 -16.08 -1.83 3.45
N ALA A 179 -15.88 -0.53 3.48
CA ALA A 179 -14.86 0.13 2.66
C ALA A 179 -13.43 -0.39 2.89
N VAL A 180 -13.15 -1.05 4.02
CA VAL A 180 -11.86 -1.71 4.31
C VAL A 180 -11.46 -2.72 3.24
N PHE A 181 -12.41 -3.40 2.60
CA PHE A 181 -12.11 -4.36 1.54
C PHE A 181 -11.84 -3.69 0.19
N ALA A 182 -12.53 -2.58 -0.10
CA ALA A 182 -12.18 -1.72 -1.23
C ALA A 182 -10.78 -1.11 -1.02
N ALA A 183 -10.44 -0.73 0.21
CA ALA A 183 -9.11 -0.26 0.57
C ALA A 183 -8.04 -1.33 0.36
N ALA A 184 -8.31 -2.59 0.70
CA ALA A 184 -7.40 -3.70 0.43
C ALA A 184 -7.18 -3.92 -1.09
N ALA A 185 -8.23 -3.85 -1.90
CA ALA A 185 -8.12 -3.91 -3.35
C ALA A 185 -7.25 -2.77 -3.91
N VAL A 186 -7.48 -1.53 -3.45
CA VAL A 186 -6.67 -0.36 -3.81
C VAL A 186 -5.21 -0.54 -3.37
N ALA A 187 -4.96 -1.04 -2.17
CA ALA A 187 -3.61 -1.33 -1.69
C ALA A 187 -2.86 -2.31 -2.59
N SER A 188 -3.53 -3.36 -3.08
CA SER A 188 -2.94 -4.32 -4.01
C SER A 188 -2.63 -3.69 -5.37
N VAL A 189 -3.52 -2.86 -5.89
CA VAL A 189 -3.28 -2.10 -7.14
C VAL A 189 -2.03 -1.22 -7.00
N ILE A 190 -1.87 -0.52 -5.88
CA ILE A 190 -0.68 0.29 -5.60
C ILE A 190 0.57 -0.61 -5.52
N ALA A 191 0.48 -1.75 -4.81
CA ALA A 191 1.61 -2.64 -4.58
C ALA A 191 2.15 -3.28 -5.87
N GLN A 192 1.27 -3.64 -6.81
CA GLN A 192 1.66 -4.29 -8.07
C GLN A 192 2.13 -3.31 -9.14
N SER A 193 1.91 -2.00 -8.98
CA SER A 193 2.37 -1.01 -9.94
C SER A 193 3.90 -1.03 -10.02
N SER A 194 4.40 -1.28 -11.22
CA SER A 194 5.84 -1.24 -11.51
C SER A 194 6.37 0.19 -11.65
N ASP A 195 5.49 1.14 -11.81
CA ASP A 195 5.78 2.57 -11.95
C ASP A 195 4.93 3.37 -10.98
N VAL A 196 5.59 3.99 -10.02
CA VAL A 196 4.94 4.78 -8.94
C VAL A 196 4.39 6.11 -9.43
N SER A 197 4.78 6.56 -10.62
CA SER A 197 4.27 7.80 -11.23
C SER A 197 2.93 7.62 -11.92
N VAL A 198 2.54 6.37 -12.22
CA VAL A 198 1.25 6.06 -12.84
C VAL A 198 0.13 6.16 -11.81
N PRO A 199 -0.87 7.05 -12.01
CA PRO A 199 -2.01 7.15 -11.11
C PRO A 199 -2.83 5.85 -11.09
N ILE A 200 -3.43 5.54 -9.94
CA ILE A 200 -4.33 4.38 -9.79
C ILE A 200 -5.73 4.63 -10.38
N ASN A 201 -5.97 5.80 -10.94
CA ASN A 201 -7.27 6.23 -11.47
C ASN A 201 -7.76 5.25 -12.54
N GLY A 202 -8.97 4.74 -12.40
CA GLY A 202 -9.57 3.80 -13.35
C GLY A 202 -9.01 2.37 -13.30
N ALA A 203 -8.12 2.04 -12.36
CA ALA A 203 -7.62 0.69 -12.18
C ALA A 203 -8.74 -0.23 -11.69
N ALA A 204 -9.01 -1.33 -12.39
CA ALA A 204 -10.08 -2.25 -12.04
C ALA A 204 -9.81 -2.94 -10.69
N LEU A 205 -10.81 -2.99 -9.83
CA LEU A 205 -10.78 -3.65 -8.53
C LEU A 205 -11.51 -5.00 -8.63
N ALA A 206 -10.78 -6.10 -8.62
CA ALA A 206 -11.34 -7.44 -8.67
C ALA A 206 -11.97 -7.82 -7.33
N GLY A 207 -13.07 -8.60 -7.39
CA GLY A 207 -13.82 -9.02 -6.21
C GLY A 207 -14.76 -7.96 -5.64
N ILE A 208 -14.76 -6.76 -6.22
CA ILE A 208 -15.69 -5.67 -5.90
C ILE A 208 -16.71 -5.57 -7.05
N GLY A 209 -17.94 -5.99 -6.80
CA GLY A 209 -19.02 -6.00 -7.79
C GLY A 209 -19.86 -4.73 -7.82
N GLY A 210 -19.74 -3.89 -6.80
CA GLY A 210 -20.52 -2.66 -6.69
C GLY A 210 -20.05 -1.75 -5.55
N VAL A 211 -20.67 -0.58 -5.46
CA VAL A 211 -20.56 0.33 -4.31
C VAL A 211 -21.90 0.44 -3.62
N SER A 212 -21.90 0.62 -2.31
CA SER A 212 -23.12 0.71 -1.49
C SER A 212 -24.07 1.84 -1.92
N ARG A 213 -23.49 2.89 -2.49
CA ARG A 213 -24.24 4.04 -3.05
C ARG A 213 -23.50 4.63 -4.23
N ARG A 214 -24.25 5.03 -5.25
CA ARG A 214 -23.73 5.82 -6.35
C ARG A 214 -23.49 7.26 -5.89
N LEU A 215 -22.29 7.77 -6.10
CA LEU A 215 -21.92 9.15 -5.81
C LEU A 215 -22.26 10.04 -7.03
N SER A 216 -22.69 11.25 -6.77
CA SER A 216 -22.78 12.32 -7.77
C SER A 216 -21.42 12.99 -7.97
N ASP A 217 -21.23 13.68 -9.09
CA ASP A 217 -19.97 14.41 -9.38
C ASP A 217 -19.61 15.42 -8.27
N ASN A 218 -20.62 16.09 -7.69
CA ASN A 218 -20.40 17.02 -6.57
C ASN A 218 -19.91 16.30 -5.31
N GLU A 219 -20.43 15.11 -5.01
CA GLU A 219 -20.00 14.31 -3.87
C GLU A 219 -18.59 13.75 -4.10
N ILE A 220 -18.25 13.32 -5.30
CA ILE A 220 -16.90 12.90 -5.67
C ILE A 220 -15.93 14.08 -5.49
N ASP A 221 -16.26 15.26 -5.99
CA ASP A 221 -15.46 16.46 -5.80
C ASP A 221 -15.25 16.82 -4.32
N GLN A 222 -16.31 16.68 -3.51
CA GLN A 222 -16.23 16.92 -2.06
C GLN A 222 -15.31 15.92 -1.38
N LEU A 223 -15.41 14.63 -1.70
CA LEU A 223 -14.52 13.58 -1.18
C LEU A 223 -13.06 13.82 -1.56
N VAL A 224 -12.78 14.07 -2.83
CA VAL A 224 -11.41 14.34 -3.33
C VAL A 224 -10.80 15.57 -2.64
N ARG A 225 -11.57 16.66 -2.49
CA ARG A 225 -11.10 17.86 -1.77
C ARG A 225 -10.94 17.60 -0.27
N GLY A 226 -11.75 16.68 0.28
CA GLY A 226 -11.72 16.29 1.68
C GLY A 226 -10.63 15.27 2.04
N GLY A 227 -9.83 14.80 1.08
CA GLY A 227 -8.75 13.85 1.35
C GLY A 227 -9.18 12.38 1.35
N VAL A 228 -10.25 12.05 0.62
CA VAL A 228 -10.76 10.68 0.47
C VAL A 228 -10.54 10.21 -0.96
N THR A 229 -10.10 8.99 -1.14
CA THR A 229 -10.00 8.29 -2.43
C THR A 229 -11.35 7.64 -2.75
N PRO A 230 -12.18 8.25 -3.64
CA PRO A 230 -13.49 7.69 -3.96
C PRO A 230 -13.37 6.52 -4.93
N VAL A 231 -14.21 5.50 -4.70
CA VAL A 231 -14.41 4.37 -5.61
C VAL A 231 -15.78 4.49 -6.27
N GLU A 232 -15.83 4.29 -7.56
CA GLU A 232 -17.08 4.21 -8.33
C GLU A 232 -17.14 2.94 -9.17
N CYS A 233 -18.34 2.54 -9.55
CA CYS A 233 -18.56 1.40 -10.45
C CYS A 233 -19.31 1.87 -11.69
N VAL A 234 -18.65 1.78 -12.84
CA VAL A 234 -19.20 2.16 -14.14
C VAL A 234 -19.14 0.96 -15.07
N GLY A 235 -20.28 0.62 -15.69
CA GLY A 235 -20.35 -0.51 -16.61
C GLY A 235 -19.99 -1.87 -15.99
N GLY A 236 -20.18 -2.04 -14.69
CA GLY A 236 -19.84 -3.27 -13.95
C GLY A 236 -18.37 -3.37 -13.52
N VAL A 237 -17.56 -2.36 -13.78
CA VAL A 237 -16.17 -2.29 -13.33
C VAL A 237 -16.06 -1.25 -12.22
N CYS A 238 -15.59 -1.66 -11.06
CA CYS A 238 -15.30 -0.76 -9.95
C CYS A 238 -13.85 -0.30 -9.99
N SER A 239 -13.60 0.98 -9.76
CA SER A 239 -12.26 1.57 -9.84
C SER A 239 -12.14 2.82 -8.96
N PRO A 240 -10.92 3.16 -8.47
CA PRO A 240 -10.69 4.46 -7.84
C PRO A 240 -10.84 5.58 -8.88
N VAL A 241 -11.54 6.64 -8.51
CA VAL A 241 -11.68 7.84 -9.36
C VAL A 241 -10.39 8.65 -9.35
N ARG A 242 -9.81 8.82 -8.16
CA ARG A 242 -8.55 9.55 -7.98
C ARG A 242 -7.84 9.09 -6.71
N GLY A 243 -6.55 8.76 -6.82
CA GLY A 243 -5.73 8.39 -5.67
C GLY A 243 -5.31 9.61 -4.85
N ILE A 244 -5.88 9.74 -3.66
CA ILE A 244 -5.73 10.91 -2.76
C ILE A 244 -5.28 10.45 -1.39
N THR A 245 -4.35 11.19 -0.78
CA THR A 245 -3.99 11.03 0.64
C THR A 245 -4.94 11.83 1.52
N THR A 246 -4.97 11.54 2.82
CA THR A 246 -5.78 12.32 3.76
C THR A 246 -5.18 13.70 4.09
N LYS A 247 -4.03 14.07 3.54
CA LYS A 247 -3.35 15.34 3.79
C LYS A 247 -4.04 16.49 3.07
N THR A 248 -4.75 17.32 3.81
CA THR A 248 -5.48 18.48 3.27
C THR A 248 -5.05 19.80 3.89
N THR A 249 -4.39 19.77 5.06
CA THR A 249 -3.98 20.97 5.78
C THR A 249 -2.57 20.85 6.37
N SER A 250 -1.88 21.98 6.46
CA SER A 250 -0.60 22.11 7.15
C SER A 250 -0.62 23.41 7.97
N GLY A 251 -0.31 23.32 9.28
CA GLY A 251 -0.33 24.47 10.17
C GLY A 251 -1.69 25.19 10.24
N GLY A 252 -2.80 24.49 10.01
CA GLY A 252 -4.16 25.05 10.01
C GLY A 252 -4.59 25.73 8.71
N THR A 253 -3.75 25.77 7.69
CA THR A 253 -4.06 26.28 6.34
C THR A 253 -4.19 25.15 5.34
N ALA A 254 -5.01 25.34 4.29
CA ALA A 254 -5.15 24.36 3.23
C ALA A 254 -3.79 24.12 2.54
N ASP A 255 -3.42 22.86 2.40
CA ASP A 255 -2.18 22.42 1.77
C ASP A 255 -2.48 21.26 0.80
N THR A 256 -2.11 21.44 -0.46
CA THR A 256 -2.32 20.45 -1.53
C THR A 256 -1.03 19.77 -1.97
N THR A 257 0.11 20.08 -1.35
CA THR A 257 1.44 19.59 -1.74
C THR A 257 1.53 18.08 -1.74
N TRP A 258 0.99 17.44 -0.71
CA TRP A 258 1.01 15.98 -0.52
C TRP A 258 -0.35 15.32 -0.74
N ARG A 259 -1.29 16.02 -1.36
CA ARG A 259 -2.63 15.51 -1.58
C ARG A 259 -2.68 14.33 -2.55
N GLU A 260 -1.92 14.42 -3.65
CA GLU A 260 -1.88 13.35 -4.64
C GLU A 260 -1.08 12.15 -4.12
N LEU A 261 -1.67 10.95 -4.20
CA LEU A 261 -1.01 9.72 -3.76
C LEU A 261 0.30 9.45 -4.51
N THR A 262 0.35 9.73 -5.81
CA THR A 262 1.57 9.57 -6.62
C THR A 262 2.74 10.38 -6.08
N THR A 263 2.49 11.57 -5.52
CA THR A 263 3.55 12.43 -4.97
C THR A 263 4.31 11.73 -3.83
N ILE A 264 3.61 11.10 -2.90
CA ILE A 264 4.26 10.39 -1.79
C ILE A 264 4.91 9.09 -2.25
N LEU A 265 4.29 8.38 -3.21
CA LEU A 265 4.86 7.16 -3.78
C LEU A 265 6.16 7.43 -4.53
N ILE A 266 6.23 8.53 -5.30
CA ILE A 266 7.47 8.98 -5.97
C ILE A 266 8.53 9.35 -4.92
N ALA A 267 8.18 10.10 -3.89
CA ALA A 267 9.12 10.44 -2.82
C ALA A 267 9.69 9.19 -2.13
N ASP A 268 8.84 8.17 -1.91
CA ASP A 268 9.22 6.89 -1.30
C ASP A 268 10.03 5.97 -2.23
N GLU A 269 10.06 6.24 -3.51
CA GLU A 269 10.95 5.58 -4.48
C GLU A 269 12.29 6.33 -4.57
N VAL A 270 12.25 7.65 -4.74
CA VAL A 270 13.41 8.51 -4.98
C VAL A 270 14.34 8.56 -3.77
N ILE A 271 13.80 8.82 -2.59
CA ILE A 271 14.61 9.06 -1.39
C ILE A 271 15.38 7.80 -0.95
N PRO A 272 14.77 6.60 -0.84
CA PRO A 272 15.49 5.38 -0.51
C PRO A 272 16.51 4.98 -1.56
N THR A 273 16.22 5.15 -2.85
CA THR A 273 17.14 4.84 -3.96
C THR A 273 18.40 5.67 -3.88
N ILE A 274 18.28 7.00 -3.75
CA ILE A 274 19.43 7.90 -3.56
C ILE A 274 20.20 7.53 -2.29
N ARG A 275 19.50 7.29 -1.18
CA ARG A 275 20.11 6.90 0.10
C ARG A 275 20.91 5.61 -0.03
N SER A 276 20.38 4.60 -0.71
CA SER A 276 21.04 3.32 -0.96
C SER A 276 22.28 3.47 -1.83
N ALA A 277 22.19 4.21 -2.93
CA ALA A 277 23.30 4.49 -3.83
C ALA A 277 24.45 5.21 -3.09
N LEU A 278 24.13 6.23 -2.30
CA LEU A 278 25.12 6.97 -1.52
C LEU A 278 25.74 6.11 -0.42
N ARG A 279 24.96 5.31 0.28
CA ARG A 279 25.44 4.39 1.33
C ARG A 279 26.40 3.35 0.75
N THR A 280 26.09 2.79 -0.40
CA THR A 280 26.92 1.77 -1.04
C THR A 280 28.27 2.35 -1.51
N ARG A 281 28.27 3.55 -2.10
CA ARG A 281 29.47 4.13 -2.73
C ARG A 281 30.33 4.96 -1.78
N PHE A 282 29.73 5.62 -0.77
CA PHE A 282 30.41 6.63 0.04
C PHE A 282 30.43 6.35 1.55
N ALA A 283 30.04 5.15 2.00
CA ALA A 283 29.97 4.80 3.44
C ALA A 283 31.28 5.06 4.21
N ARG A 284 32.43 4.95 3.56
CA ARG A 284 33.76 5.12 4.15
C ARG A 284 34.59 6.24 3.50
N SER A 285 33.94 7.18 2.83
CA SER A 285 34.65 8.29 2.18
C SER A 285 35.03 9.38 3.20
N LYS A 286 36.20 10.02 2.95
CA LYS A 286 36.60 11.19 3.76
C LYS A 286 35.73 12.38 3.40
N ASN A 287 35.45 13.25 4.38
CA ASN A 287 34.72 14.49 4.14
C ASN A 287 35.65 15.58 3.56
N THR A 288 35.92 15.51 2.26
CA THR A 288 36.72 16.48 1.50
C THR A 288 35.84 17.22 0.49
N ALA A 289 36.32 18.31 -0.08
CA ALA A 289 35.63 19.02 -1.16
C ALA A 289 35.41 18.10 -2.37
N GLN A 290 36.38 17.26 -2.70
CA GLN A 290 36.29 16.29 -3.78
C GLN A 290 35.23 15.22 -3.51
N SER A 291 35.18 14.67 -2.30
CA SER A 291 34.14 13.67 -1.92
C SER A 291 32.75 14.27 -1.95
N ARG A 292 32.57 15.51 -1.48
CA ARG A 292 31.27 16.21 -1.59
C ARG A 292 30.87 16.47 -3.04
N GLY A 293 31.81 16.78 -3.93
CA GLY A 293 31.57 16.89 -5.37
C GLY A 293 31.11 15.55 -5.97
N ALA A 294 31.81 14.46 -5.65
CA ALA A 294 31.45 13.13 -6.11
C ALA A 294 30.07 12.67 -5.61
N ILE A 295 29.71 12.97 -4.36
CA ILE A 295 28.37 12.70 -3.80
C ILE A 295 27.29 13.47 -4.59
N ARG A 296 27.51 14.78 -4.89
CA ARG A 296 26.57 15.56 -5.71
C ARG A 296 26.38 14.96 -7.09
N SER A 297 27.48 14.60 -7.76
CA SER A 297 27.43 13.96 -9.08
C SER A 297 26.64 12.64 -9.03
N GLN A 298 26.79 11.84 -7.97
CA GLN A 298 26.04 10.61 -7.83
C GLN A 298 24.54 10.87 -7.67
N VAL A 299 24.14 11.87 -6.86
CA VAL A 299 22.72 12.23 -6.71
C VAL A 299 22.12 12.67 -8.05
N VAL A 300 22.87 13.48 -8.83
CA VAL A 300 22.45 13.91 -10.18
C VAL A 300 22.23 12.69 -11.09
N LEU A 301 23.19 11.73 -11.09
CA LEU A 301 23.06 10.52 -11.90
C LEU A 301 21.82 9.69 -11.55
N GLU A 302 21.53 9.50 -10.26
CA GLU A 302 20.30 8.78 -9.82
C GLU A 302 19.03 9.52 -10.28
N LEU A 303 19.01 10.87 -10.17
CA LEU A 303 17.88 11.68 -10.62
C LEU A 303 17.73 11.64 -12.16
N GLU A 304 18.82 11.69 -12.92
CA GLU A 304 18.79 11.56 -14.38
C GLU A 304 18.28 10.19 -14.82
N GLU A 305 18.64 9.11 -14.11
CA GLU A 305 18.10 7.79 -14.37
C GLU A 305 16.58 7.73 -14.13
N MET A 306 16.11 8.33 -13.02
CA MET A 306 14.68 8.42 -12.72
C MET A 306 13.94 9.33 -13.71
N LYS A 307 14.57 10.40 -14.20
CA LYS A 307 14.03 11.24 -15.26
C LYS A 307 13.92 10.47 -16.59
N ASN A 308 14.90 9.65 -16.94
CA ASN A 308 14.85 8.79 -18.13
C ASN A 308 13.75 7.72 -18.03
N ARG A 309 13.32 7.35 -16.82
CA ARG A 309 12.18 6.48 -16.53
C ARG A 309 10.87 7.26 -16.37
N GLU A 310 10.87 8.57 -16.59
CA GLU A 310 9.73 9.47 -16.46
C GLU A 310 9.07 9.47 -15.05
N ILE A 311 9.82 9.07 -14.02
CA ILE A 311 9.36 9.10 -12.62
C ILE A 311 9.41 10.54 -12.06
N VAL A 312 10.42 11.32 -12.46
CA VAL A 312 10.59 12.73 -12.12
C VAL A 312 10.92 13.55 -13.38
N ASP A 313 10.62 14.86 -13.36
CA ASP A 313 10.91 15.80 -14.45
C ASP A 313 12.33 16.40 -14.38
#